data_d2476d62b823f6a0984b739a989a96fc
#
_entry.id   d2476d62b823f6a0984b739a989a96fc
#
_cell.length_a   1.000
_cell.length_b   1.000
_cell.length_c   1.000
_cell.angle_alpha   90.00
_cell.angle_beta   90.00
_cell.angle_gamma   90.00
#
_symmetry.space_group_name_H-M   'P 1'
#
loop_
_entity.id
_entity.type
_entity.pdbx_description
1 polymer ?
#
loop_
_entity_poly.entity_id
_entity_poly.type
_entity_poly.pdbx_seq_one_letter_code
_entity_poly.pdbx_strand_id
1 'polypeptide(L)'
;MVRFCINTFNENKGTSLAKLPVPEPGDLEKCRHVDFEVEKGVCANLKKEVGEVRTRLERITKGAPEELKEPFFSIMSEFLVKAEQAVKNISVQVDDCAAKFVECMKSYKFMPKKGKVEETKPEEFFSPWHLFAEDYKSTWKKEQVRSSAVVI
;
A
#
# COMPACT_ATOMS: atom_id res chain seq x y z
N MET A 1 3.64 9.66 28.22
CA MET A 1 2.62 9.34 27.20
C MET A 1 2.42 7.83 27.04
N VAL A 2 3.41 7.03 26.66
CA VAL A 2 3.30 5.56 26.46
C VAL A 2 2.70 4.84 27.68
N ARG A 3 3.20 5.08 28.89
CA ARG A 3 2.65 4.50 30.14
C ARG A 3 1.17 4.84 30.37
N PHE A 4 0.76 6.07 30.09
CA PHE A 4 -0.65 6.48 30.22
C PHE A 4 -1.53 5.66 29.27
N CYS A 5 -1.14 5.56 28.00
CA CYS A 5 -1.90 4.76 27.03
C CYS A 5 -1.96 3.27 27.41
N ILE A 6 -0.87 2.72 27.98
CA ILE A 6 -0.83 1.34 28.46
C ILE A 6 -1.77 1.13 29.65
N ASN A 7 -1.78 2.05 30.61
CA ASN A 7 -2.68 1.95 31.75
C ASN A 7 -4.14 2.00 31.31
N THR A 8 -4.50 2.95 30.44
CA THR A 8 -5.86 3.03 29.87
C THR A 8 -6.24 1.76 29.10
N PHE A 9 -5.29 1.17 28.37
CA PHE A 9 -5.51 -0.11 27.68
C PHE A 9 -5.73 -1.26 28.67
N ASN A 10 -4.94 -1.34 29.75
CA ASN A 10 -5.07 -2.39 30.76
C ASN A 10 -6.37 -2.29 31.53
N GLU A 11 -6.87 -1.08 31.80
CA GLU A 11 -8.18 -0.85 32.42
C GLU A 11 -9.33 -1.39 31.53
N ASN A 12 -9.14 -1.41 30.23
CA ASN A 12 -10.11 -1.92 29.26
C ASN A 12 -9.85 -3.38 28.82
N LYS A 13 -8.92 -4.08 29.49
CA LYS A 13 -8.56 -5.47 29.15
C LYS A 13 -9.78 -6.38 29.28
N GLY A 14 -10.03 -7.15 28.22
CA GLY A 14 -11.20 -8.02 28.10
C GLY A 14 -12.43 -7.37 27.46
N THR A 15 -12.35 -6.09 27.12
CA THR A 15 -13.39 -5.38 26.37
C THR A 15 -13.02 -5.25 24.89
N SER A 16 -13.98 -4.82 24.05
CA SER A 16 -13.71 -4.48 22.63
C SER A 16 -12.70 -3.33 22.44
N LEU A 17 -12.44 -2.55 23.52
CA LEU A 17 -11.46 -1.46 23.55
C LEU A 17 -10.03 -1.94 23.84
N ALA A 18 -9.84 -3.21 24.15
CA ALA A 18 -8.52 -3.80 24.45
C ALA A 18 -7.62 -4.02 23.22
N LYS A 19 -7.93 -3.41 22.09
CA LYS A 19 -7.05 -3.45 20.90
C LYS A 19 -5.86 -2.51 21.10
N LEU A 20 -4.71 -2.93 20.55
CA LEU A 20 -3.53 -2.08 20.52
C LEU A 20 -3.89 -0.73 19.82
N PRO A 21 -3.77 0.42 20.50
CA PRO A 21 -4.24 1.70 19.96
C PRO A 21 -3.28 2.33 18.94
N VAL A 22 -2.29 1.59 18.51
CA VAL A 22 -1.32 1.99 17.50
C VAL A 22 -1.30 0.95 16.36
N PRO A 23 -1.03 1.38 15.12
CA PRO A 23 -0.83 0.45 14.01
C PRO A 23 0.30 -0.54 14.30
N GLU A 24 0.23 -1.73 13.72
CA GLU A 24 1.32 -2.70 13.81
C GLU A 24 2.59 -2.15 13.16
N PRO A 25 3.77 -2.21 13.83
CA PRO A 25 5.01 -1.69 13.28
C PRO A 25 5.35 -2.25 11.90
N GLY A 26 5.07 -3.55 11.66
CA GLY A 26 5.32 -4.19 10.37
C GLY A 26 4.49 -3.63 9.22
N ASP A 27 3.30 -3.08 9.48
CA ASP A 27 2.48 -2.44 8.44
C ASP A 27 3.00 -1.03 8.15
N LEU A 28 3.42 -0.29 9.18
CA LEU A 28 4.09 1.01 9.00
C LEU A 28 5.42 0.88 8.26
N GLU A 29 6.17 -0.21 8.52
CA GLU A 29 7.40 -0.53 7.80
C GLU A 29 7.14 -0.73 6.30
N LYS A 30 6.10 -1.47 5.93
CA LYS A 30 5.70 -1.63 4.53
C LYS A 30 5.29 -0.30 3.89
N CYS A 31 4.50 0.50 4.61
CA CYS A 31 4.03 1.79 4.12
C CYS A 31 5.18 2.77 3.82
N ARG A 32 6.22 2.80 4.65
CA ARG A 32 7.34 3.73 4.45
C ARG A 32 8.20 3.41 3.21
N HIS A 33 8.17 2.17 2.74
CA HIS A 33 8.93 1.75 1.55
C HIS A 33 8.19 1.96 0.23
N VAL A 34 6.95 2.43 0.25
CA VAL A 34 6.18 2.73 -0.97
C VAL A 34 6.76 3.99 -1.64
N ASP A 35 7.00 3.90 -2.95
CA ASP A 35 7.34 5.05 -3.78
C ASP A 35 6.30 5.15 -4.92
N PHE A 36 5.37 6.09 -4.78
CA PHE A 36 4.27 6.27 -5.73
C PHE A 36 4.73 6.63 -7.15
N GLU A 37 5.89 7.30 -7.30
CA GLU A 37 6.41 7.64 -8.63
C GLU A 37 6.95 6.39 -9.34
N VAL A 38 7.58 5.50 -8.59
CA VAL A 38 8.03 4.20 -9.12
C VAL A 38 6.82 3.36 -9.54
N GLU A 39 5.79 3.27 -8.68
CA GLU A 39 4.58 2.48 -8.98
C GLU A 39 3.82 3.00 -10.19
N LYS A 40 3.70 4.32 -10.34
CA LYS A 40 3.12 4.95 -11.53
C LYS A 40 3.94 4.65 -12.79
N GLY A 41 5.27 4.68 -12.66
CA GLY A 41 6.18 4.30 -13.74
C GLY A 41 5.98 2.85 -14.20
N VAL A 42 5.83 1.93 -13.26
CA VAL A 42 5.52 0.52 -13.56
C VAL A 42 4.18 0.38 -14.28
N CYS A 43 3.13 1.07 -13.82
CA CYS A 43 1.83 1.08 -14.47
C CYS A 43 1.90 1.62 -15.92
N ALA A 44 2.66 2.69 -16.13
CA ALA A 44 2.86 3.26 -17.46
C ALA A 44 3.58 2.29 -18.41
N ASN A 45 4.61 1.60 -17.93
CA ASN A 45 5.33 0.58 -18.68
C ASN A 45 4.43 -0.62 -19.04
N LEU A 46 3.67 -1.14 -18.08
CA LEU A 46 2.71 -2.22 -18.33
C LEU A 46 1.68 -1.83 -19.38
N LYS A 47 1.14 -0.62 -19.32
CA LYS A 47 0.21 -0.10 -20.33
C LYS A 47 0.83 -0.06 -21.72
N LYS A 48 2.09 0.36 -21.83
CA LYS A 48 2.84 0.39 -23.08
C LYS A 48 3.06 -1.02 -23.63
N GLU A 49 3.51 -1.96 -22.78
CA GLU A 49 3.76 -3.35 -23.20
C GLU A 49 2.48 -4.04 -23.70
N VAL A 50 1.36 -3.87 -23.00
CA VAL A 50 0.06 -4.40 -23.44
C VAL A 50 -0.34 -3.80 -24.79
N GLY A 51 -0.12 -2.50 -25.01
CA GLY A 51 -0.35 -1.85 -26.32
C GLY A 51 0.55 -2.40 -27.43
N GLU A 52 1.81 -2.68 -27.14
CA GLU A 52 2.73 -3.29 -28.11
C GLU A 52 2.31 -4.71 -28.48
N VAL A 53 1.87 -5.51 -27.50
CA VAL A 53 1.34 -6.86 -27.74
C VAL A 53 0.09 -6.80 -28.62
N ARG A 54 -0.81 -5.86 -28.38
CA ARG A 54 -1.99 -5.63 -29.25
C ARG A 54 -1.58 -5.33 -30.69
N THR A 55 -0.66 -4.41 -30.88
CA THR A 55 -0.16 -4.04 -32.22
C THR A 55 0.49 -5.23 -32.94
N ARG A 56 1.23 -6.06 -32.19
CA ARG A 56 1.83 -7.30 -32.74
C ARG A 56 0.75 -8.31 -33.13
N LEU A 57 -0.28 -8.51 -32.32
CA LEU A 57 -1.40 -9.39 -32.63
C LEU A 57 -2.10 -8.96 -33.93
N GLU A 58 -2.42 -7.68 -34.05
CA GLU A 58 -3.05 -7.13 -35.25
C GLU A 58 -2.20 -7.33 -36.52
N ARG A 59 -0.89 -7.15 -36.41
CA ARG A 59 0.04 -7.36 -37.53
C ARG A 59 0.10 -8.81 -37.94
N ILE A 60 0.17 -9.75 -37.00
CA ILE A 60 0.20 -11.19 -37.27
C ILE A 60 -1.11 -11.63 -37.96
N THR A 61 -2.25 -11.19 -37.41
CA THR A 61 -3.56 -11.57 -37.92
C THR A 61 -3.86 -10.99 -39.31
N LYS A 62 -3.37 -9.80 -39.63
CA LYS A 62 -3.49 -9.24 -40.99
C LYS A 62 -2.75 -10.04 -42.06
N GLY A 63 -1.62 -10.67 -41.69
CA GLY A 63 -0.79 -11.45 -42.61
C GLY A 63 -1.10 -12.96 -42.68
N ALA A 64 -1.92 -13.48 -41.76
CA ALA A 64 -2.21 -14.90 -41.68
C ALA A 64 -3.43 -15.31 -42.50
N PRO A 65 -3.43 -16.52 -43.12
CA PRO A 65 -4.63 -17.13 -43.70
C PRO A 65 -5.74 -17.28 -42.67
N GLU A 66 -7.02 -17.12 -43.08
CA GLU A 66 -8.16 -17.14 -42.13
C GLU A 66 -8.24 -18.43 -41.32
N GLU A 67 -7.92 -19.55 -41.95
CA GLU A 67 -7.93 -20.90 -41.38
C GLU A 67 -6.91 -21.08 -40.24
N LEU A 68 -5.86 -20.25 -40.17
CA LEU A 68 -4.78 -20.33 -39.17
C LEU A 68 -4.92 -19.29 -38.05
N LYS A 69 -5.89 -18.39 -38.15
CA LYS A 69 -6.09 -17.34 -37.14
C LYS A 69 -6.67 -17.91 -35.84
N GLU A 70 -7.60 -18.83 -35.96
CA GLU A 70 -8.25 -19.45 -34.80
C GLU A 70 -7.54 -20.74 -34.35
N PRO A 71 -7.43 -21.05 -33.01
CA PRO A 71 -8.03 -20.32 -31.90
C PRO A 71 -7.14 -19.21 -31.34
N PHE A 72 -5.95 -18.97 -31.91
CA PHE A 72 -4.93 -18.05 -31.35
C PHE A 72 -5.45 -16.63 -31.21
N PHE A 73 -6.14 -16.11 -32.21
CA PHE A 73 -6.65 -14.73 -32.20
C PHE A 73 -7.70 -14.53 -31.09
N SER A 74 -8.64 -15.44 -30.96
CA SER A 74 -9.67 -15.38 -29.94
C SER A 74 -9.06 -15.38 -28.52
N ILE A 75 -8.15 -16.31 -28.26
CA ILE A 75 -7.48 -16.46 -26.95
C ILE A 75 -6.68 -15.19 -26.62
N MET A 76 -5.88 -14.70 -27.56
CA MET A 76 -5.05 -13.51 -27.33
C MET A 76 -5.88 -12.24 -27.21
N SER A 77 -6.96 -12.11 -27.95
CA SER A 77 -7.88 -10.96 -27.85
C SER A 77 -8.56 -10.92 -26.48
N GLU A 78 -9.05 -12.05 -26.00
CA GLU A 78 -9.64 -12.15 -24.65
C GLU A 78 -8.61 -11.84 -23.55
N PHE A 79 -7.39 -12.36 -23.68
CA PHE A 79 -6.30 -12.06 -22.76
C PHE A 79 -5.99 -10.56 -22.73
N LEU A 80 -5.87 -9.91 -23.88
CA LEU A 80 -5.55 -8.48 -23.96
C LEU A 80 -6.63 -7.60 -23.33
N VAL A 81 -7.91 -7.93 -23.54
CA VAL A 81 -9.02 -7.22 -22.88
C VAL A 81 -8.89 -7.30 -21.35
N LYS A 82 -8.63 -8.51 -20.82
CA LYS A 82 -8.43 -8.71 -19.38
C LYS A 82 -7.19 -7.97 -18.86
N ALA A 83 -6.09 -8.01 -19.60
CA ALA A 83 -4.84 -7.35 -19.24
C ALA A 83 -5.00 -5.82 -19.22
N GLU A 84 -5.62 -5.23 -20.24
CA GLU A 84 -5.90 -3.79 -20.27
C GLU A 84 -6.77 -3.34 -19.10
N GLN A 85 -7.82 -4.10 -18.79
CA GLN A 85 -8.68 -3.80 -17.65
C GLN A 85 -7.94 -3.91 -16.33
N ALA A 86 -7.09 -4.93 -16.16
CA ALA A 86 -6.28 -5.12 -14.97
C ALA A 86 -5.29 -3.94 -14.77
N VAL A 87 -4.56 -3.56 -15.82
CA VAL A 87 -3.62 -2.43 -15.77
C VAL A 87 -4.34 -1.12 -15.45
N LYS A 88 -5.51 -0.89 -16.06
CA LYS A 88 -6.33 0.28 -15.75
C LYS A 88 -6.76 0.31 -14.28
N ASN A 89 -7.24 -0.82 -13.77
CA ASN A 89 -7.68 -0.91 -12.37
C ASN A 89 -6.53 -0.65 -11.40
N ILE A 90 -5.36 -1.23 -11.64
CA ILE A 90 -4.17 -1.03 -10.81
C ILE A 90 -3.75 0.45 -10.84
N SER A 91 -3.72 1.08 -12.03
CA SER A 91 -3.37 2.51 -12.15
C SER A 91 -4.29 3.38 -11.31
N VAL A 92 -5.60 3.16 -11.38
CA VAL A 92 -6.58 3.89 -10.57
C VAL A 92 -6.34 3.68 -9.08
N GLN A 93 -6.05 2.43 -8.65
CA GLN A 93 -5.77 2.12 -7.25
C GLN A 93 -4.50 2.81 -6.74
N VAL A 94 -3.45 2.90 -7.55
CA VAL A 94 -2.21 3.63 -7.20
C VAL A 94 -2.49 5.11 -7.01
N ASP A 95 -3.24 5.72 -7.93
CA ASP A 95 -3.60 7.14 -7.85
C ASP A 95 -4.50 7.42 -6.63
N ASP A 96 -5.48 6.58 -6.36
CA ASP A 96 -6.33 6.68 -5.17
C ASP A 96 -5.53 6.54 -3.87
N CYS A 97 -4.59 5.60 -3.81
CA CYS A 97 -3.69 5.44 -2.68
C CYS A 97 -2.83 6.68 -2.45
N ALA A 98 -2.25 7.25 -3.51
CA ALA A 98 -1.46 8.47 -3.42
C ALA A 98 -2.30 9.66 -2.92
N ALA A 99 -3.52 9.82 -3.42
CA ALA A 99 -4.44 10.86 -2.96
C ALA A 99 -4.80 10.70 -1.47
N LYS A 100 -5.15 9.48 -1.04
CA LYS A 100 -5.46 9.18 0.36
C LYS A 100 -4.26 9.39 1.28
N PHE A 101 -3.05 9.11 0.81
CA PHE A 101 -1.83 9.41 1.56
C PHE A 101 -1.66 10.91 1.81
N VAL A 102 -1.88 11.75 0.78
CA VAL A 102 -1.86 13.22 0.93
C VAL A 102 -2.93 13.70 1.89
N GLU A 103 -4.15 13.19 1.81
CA GLU A 103 -5.23 13.51 2.76
C GLU A 103 -4.88 13.12 4.18
N CYS A 104 -4.28 11.95 4.36
CA CYS A 104 -3.79 11.48 5.66
C CYS A 104 -2.79 12.47 6.25
N MET A 105 -1.76 12.86 5.51
CA MET A 105 -0.80 13.86 5.98
C MET A 105 -1.46 15.19 6.36
N LYS A 106 -2.40 15.67 5.56
CA LYS A 106 -3.16 16.91 5.84
C LYS A 106 -3.98 16.79 7.12
N SER A 107 -4.64 15.66 7.35
CA SER A 107 -5.43 15.43 8.57
C SER A 107 -4.59 15.41 9.83
N TYR A 108 -3.36 14.91 9.75
CA TYR A 108 -2.38 14.97 10.85
C TYR A 108 -1.63 16.31 10.94
N LYS A 109 -1.96 17.29 10.07
CA LYS A 109 -1.26 18.58 9.98
C LYS A 109 0.26 18.39 9.84
N PHE A 110 0.65 17.38 9.09
CA PHE A 110 2.06 17.09 8.86
C PHE A 110 2.71 18.23 8.07
N MET A 111 3.87 18.67 8.53
CA MET A 111 4.68 19.69 7.88
C MET A 111 5.97 19.03 7.39
N PRO A 112 6.18 18.89 6.07
CA PRO A 112 7.39 18.30 5.53
C PRO A 112 8.60 19.19 5.85
N LYS A 113 9.77 18.58 5.99
CA LYS A 113 11.02 19.32 6.23
C LYS A 113 11.41 20.19 5.06
N LYS A 114 11.05 19.80 3.85
CA LYS A 114 11.29 20.54 2.59
C LYS A 114 10.14 20.28 1.61
N GLY A 115 9.84 21.29 0.77
CA GLY A 115 8.86 21.14 -0.30
C GLY A 115 7.39 21.21 0.19
N LYS A 116 6.52 20.63 -0.61
CA LYS A 116 5.06 20.60 -0.36
C LYS A 116 4.63 19.23 0.16
N VAL A 117 3.48 19.18 0.81
CA VAL A 117 2.89 17.93 1.31
C VAL A 117 2.68 16.92 0.17
N GLU A 118 2.29 17.40 -1.00
CA GLU A 118 2.06 16.58 -2.18
C GLU A 118 3.33 15.92 -2.75
N GLU A 119 4.50 16.45 -2.42
CA GLU A 119 5.81 15.94 -2.87
C GLU A 119 6.51 15.09 -1.80
N THR A 120 5.86 14.93 -0.66
CA THR A 120 6.44 14.21 0.49
C THR A 120 6.42 12.71 0.23
N LYS A 121 7.55 12.05 0.44
CA LYS A 121 7.65 10.60 0.34
C LYS A 121 7.03 9.91 1.57
N PRO A 122 6.40 8.74 1.40
CA PRO A 122 5.87 7.94 2.50
C PRO A 122 6.88 7.68 3.61
N GLU A 123 8.14 7.48 3.28
CA GLU A 123 9.21 7.29 4.25
C GLU A 123 9.32 8.45 5.25
N GLU A 124 9.22 9.70 4.80
CA GLU A 124 9.34 10.88 5.68
C GLU A 124 8.18 10.95 6.68
N PHE A 125 6.98 10.59 6.23
CA PHE A 125 5.79 10.60 7.09
C PHE A 125 5.72 9.40 8.01
N PHE A 126 5.96 8.17 7.52
CA PHE A 126 5.74 6.96 8.30
C PHE A 126 6.91 6.58 9.22
N SER A 127 8.14 7.04 8.96
CA SER A 127 9.29 6.66 9.80
C SER A 127 9.14 7.06 11.27
N PRO A 128 8.69 8.28 11.63
CA PRO A 128 8.45 8.62 13.04
C PRO A 128 7.35 7.76 13.68
N TRP A 129 6.31 7.43 12.92
CA TRP A 129 5.22 6.58 13.39
C TRP A 129 5.66 5.14 13.61
N HIS A 130 6.52 4.61 12.74
CA HIS A 130 7.09 3.28 12.87
C HIS A 130 7.93 3.18 14.16
N LEU A 131 8.86 4.10 14.38
CA LEU A 131 9.68 4.13 15.59
C LEU A 131 8.82 4.25 16.86
N PHE A 132 7.82 5.12 16.83
CA PHE A 132 6.89 5.26 17.95
C PHE A 132 6.11 3.95 18.23
N ALA A 133 5.62 3.29 17.20
CA ALA A 133 4.86 2.05 17.32
C ALA A 133 5.73 0.89 17.85
N GLU A 134 7.00 0.80 17.43
CA GLU A 134 7.96 -0.17 17.97
C GLU A 134 8.21 0.05 19.47
N ASP A 135 8.53 1.29 19.87
CA ASP A 135 8.77 1.65 21.25
C ASP A 135 7.53 1.41 22.12
N TYR A 136 6.36 1.77 21.59
CA TYR A 136 5.09 1.53 22.26
C TYR A 136 4.85 0.04 22.50
N LYS A 137 4.96 -0.78 21.46
CA LYS A 137 4.76 -2.23 21.52
C LYS A 137 5.76 -2.91 22.47
N SER A 138 7.02 -2.49 22.43
CA SER A 138 8.08 -2.98 23.32
C SER A 138 7.77 -2.67 24.79
N THR A 139 7.43 -1.41 25.07
CA THR A 139 7.11 -0.95 26.45
C THR A 139 5.83 -1.63 26.94
N TRP A 140 4.84 -1.78 26.10
CA TRP A 140 3.60 -2.47 26.42
C TRP A 140 3.83 -3.93 26.83
N LYS A 141 4.66 -4.68 26.10
CA LYS A 141 5.04 -6.05 26.46
C LYS A 141 5.72 -6.11 27.83
N LYS A 142 6.63 -5.17 28.14
CA LYS A 142 7.32 -5.10 29.43
C LYS A 142 6.34 -4.85 30.59
N GLU A 143 5.39 -3.95 30.42
CA GLU A 143 4.39 -3.65 31.46
C GLU A 143 3.38 -4.80 31.63
N GLN A 144 3.05 -5.56 30.59
CA GLN A 144 2.23 -6.77 30.70
C GLN A 144 2.91 -7.83 31.58
N VAL A 145 4.20 -8.09 31.34
CA VAL A 145 4.98 -9.05 32.14
C VAL A 145 5.07 -8.59 33.58
N ARG A 146 5.32 -7.30 33.81
CA ARG A 146 5.40 -6.72 35.15
C ARG A 146 4.07 -6.82 35.92
N SER A 147 2.96 -6.51 35.28
CA SER A 147 1.63 -6.61 35.88
C SER A 147 1.25 -8.06 36.23
N SER A 148 1.71 -9.02 35.41
CA SER A 148 1.48 -10.46 35.71
C SER A 148 2.32 -10.97 36.84
N ALA A 149 3.49 -10.39 37.11
CA ALA A 149 4.40 -10.77 38.23
C ALA A 149 3.97 -10.19 39.57
N VAL A 150 3.09 -9.20 39.61
CA VAL A 150 2.58 -8.56 40.87
C VAL A 150 1.35 -9.28 41.44
N VAL A 151 0.80 -10.26 40.70
CA VAL A 151 -0.43 -11.01 41.09
C VAL A 151 -0.08 -12.33 41.81
N ILE A 152 1.18 -12.56 42.17
CA ILE A 152 1.65 -13.64 43.04
C ILE A 152 2.02 -13.04 44.42
#